data_a55b88fcaec8ca9c4b5f444ac97c0d5a
#
_entry.id   a55b88fcaec8ca9c4b5f444ac97c0d5a
#
_cell.length_a   1.000
_cell.length_b   1.000
_cell.length_c   1.000
_cell.angle_alpha   90.00
_cell.angle_beta   90.00
_cell.angle_gamma   90.00
#
_symmetry.space_group_name_H-M   'P 1'
#
loop_
_entity.id
_entity.type
_entity.pdbx_description
1 polymer ?
#
loop_
_entity_poly.entity_id
_entity_poly.type
_entity_poly.pdbx_seq_one_letter_code
_entity_poly.pdbx_strand_id
1 'polypeptide(L)'
;MRAIYDYIIYTDGGCERNPGGRGGYGAVIINNSTGELTDISGGFRSTTNNRMEVMAVIKALEKIEKGTHIQLFSDSQYVIKTMNGMFRKKKNIDLWKKLDKLAVAFEIEWNWVKGHNGNTYNEKCDTLCQEAMTLPELEEDVGYMNTDSVPEQSDTVAQSLEKYNMYPDCSDVESYQEKYLVNPI
;
A
#
# COMPACT_ATOMS: atom_id res chain seq x y z
N MET A 1 12.71 7.36 28.69
CA MET A 1 11.50 6.64 28.24
C MET A 1 11.85 5.95 26.93
N ARG A 2 11.54 4.66 26.80
CA ARG A 2 11.70 3.93 25.52
C ARG A 2 10.60 4.45 24.60
N ALA A 3 10.91 4.75 23.33
CA ALA A 3 9.91 5.10 22.34
C ALA A 3 8.87 3.97 22.24
N ILE A 4 7.60 4.31 22.06
CA ILE A 4 6.51 3.31 21.94
C ILE A 4 6.71 2.51 20.64
N TYR A 5 7.25 3.13 19.60
CA TYR A 5 7.55 2.52 18.29
C TYR A 5 9.05 2.51 18.06
N ASP A 6 9.57 1.42 17.49
CA ASP A 6 10.95 1.33 17.06
C ASP A 6 11.16 2.07 15.74
N TYR A 7 10.16 2.01 14.85
CA TYR A 7 10.17 2.68 13.56
C TYR A 7 8.87 3.46 13.30
N ILE A 8 9.03 4.60 12.63
CA ILE A 8 7.93 5.31 11.97
C ILE A 8 8.15 5.22 10.47
N ILE A 9 7.13 4.81 9.70
CA ILE A 9 7.24 4.58 8.27
C ILE A 9 6.15 5.38 7.55
N TYR A 10 6.54 6.09 6.49
CA TYR A 10 5.64 6.70 5.54
C TYR A 10 5.77 6.01 4.19
N THR A 11 4.66 5.81 3.48
CA THR A 11 4.65 5.14 2.18
C THR A 11 3.69 5.83 1.22
N ASP A 12 4.07 5.84 -0.07
CA ASP A 12 3.24 6.31 -1.16
C ASP A 12 3.54 5.52 -2.44
N GLY A 13 2.58 5.46 -3.35
CA GLY A 13 2.73 4.81 -4.65
C GLY A 13 1.84 5.46 -5.70
N GLY A 14 2.33 5.53 -6.93
CA GLY A 14 1.65 6.18 -8.03
C GLY A 14 1.84 5.50 -9.37
N CYS A 15 1.02 5.88 -10.34
CA CYS A 15 1.10 5.42 -11.71
C CYS A 15 0.70 6.56 -12.66
N GLU A 16 1.57 6.89 -13.64
CA GLU A 16 1.34 8.00 -14.60
C GLU A 16 0.04 7.87 -15.38
N ARG A 17 -0.27 6.65 -15.83
CA ARG A 17 -1.53 6.28 -16.48
C ARG A 17 -2.06 5.02 -15.82
N ASN A 18 -3.09 5.15 -15.06
CA ASN A 18 -3.69 4.07 -14.30
C ASN A 18 -4.94 3.52 -15.03
N PRO A 19 -4.97 2.25 -15.47
CA PRO A 19 -3.93 1.25 -15.36
C PRO A 19 -2.91 1.25 -16.51
N GLY A 20 -1.77 0.58 -16.31
CA GLY A 20 -0.82 0.18 -17.37
C GLY A 20 0.28 1.16 -17.71
N GLY A 21 0.35 2.32 -17.05
CA GLY A 21 1.47 3.26 -17.18
C GLY A 21 2.66 2.89 -16.32
N ARG A 22 3.72 3.70 -16.42
CA ARG A 22 4.87 3.61 -15.52
C ARG A 22 4.39 3.89 -14.10
N GLY A 23 4.82 3.09 -13.15
CA GLY A 23 4.51 3.28 -11.74
C GLY A 23 5.74 3.38 -10.90
N GLY A 24 5.63 4.12 -9.79
CA GLY A 24 6.66 4.26 -8.80
C GLY A 24 6.13 4.05 -7.40
N TYR A 25 7.03 3.73 -6.50
CA TYR A 25 6.77 3.67 -5.06
C TYR A 25 7.85 4.42 -4.30
N GLY A 26 7.47 5.03 -3.18
CA GLY A 26 8.35 5.71 -2.26
C GLY A 26 8.05 5.36 -0.82
N ALA A 27 9.07 5.26 0.01
CA ALA A 27 8.93 5.11 1.45
C ALA A 27 10.03 5.87 2.19
N VAL A 28 9.68 6.39 3.37
CA VAL A 28 10.61 6.99 4.32
C VAL A 28 10.51 6.22 5.63
N ILE A 29 11.63 5.68 6.08
CA ILE A 29 11.75 4.94 7.34
C ILE A 29 12.52 5.80 8.33
N ILE A 30 11.97 6.01 9.51
CA ILE A 30 12.58 6.75 10.61
C ILE A 30 12.87 5.73 11.72
N ASN A 31 14.14 5.55 12.06
CA ASN A 31 14.54 4.78 13.23
C ASN A 31 14.45 5.68 14.47
N ASN A 32 13.51 5.38 15.36
CA ASN A 32 13.28 6.22 16.56
C ASN A 32 14.42 6.15 17.59
N SER A 33 15.25 5.11 17.55
CA SER A 33 16.38 4.96 18.49
C SER A 33 17.58 5.80 18.06
N THR A 34 17.83 5.91 16.75
CA THR A 34 19.02 6.60 16.19
C THR A 34 18.68 7.96 15.58
N GLY A 35 17.41 8.19 15.21
CA GLY A 35 16.98 9.33 14.41
C GLY A 35 17.37 9.21 12.93
N GLU A 36 17.90 8.06 12.49
CA GLU A 36 18.28 7.82 11.11
C GLU A 36 17.07 7.78 10.20
N LEU A 37 17.21 8.41 9.04
CA LEU A 37 16.22 8.40 7.96
C LEU A 37 16.72 7.54 6.81
N THR A 38 15.92 6.59 6.36
CA THR A 38 16.19 5.76 5.19
C THR A 38 15.11 5.97 4.15
N ASP A 39 15.51 6.42 2.96
CA ASP A 39 14.63 6.58 1.82
C ASP A 39 14.66 5.32 0.94
N ILE A 40 13.50 4.92 0.45
CA ILE A 40 13.33 3.80 -0.45
C ILE A 40 12.49 4.24 -1.63
N SER A 41 12.93 3.93 -2.84
CA SER A 41 12.16 4.16 -4.05
C SER A 41 12.43 3.09 -5.10
N GLY A 42 11.52 2.97 -6.04
CA GLY A 42 11.65 2.11 -7.21
C GLY A 42 10.38 2.12 -8.03
N GLY A 43 10.38 1.47 -9.17
CA GLY A 43 9.24 1.51 -10.06
C GLY A 43 9.19 0.37 -11.06
N PHE A 44 8.09 0.34 -11.83
CA PHE A 44 7.85 -0.64 -12.87
C PHE A 44 7.40 0.05 -14.15
N ARG A 45 7.69 -0.58 -15.28
CA ARG A 45 7.40 -0.05 -16.62
C ARG A 45 5.90 0.01 -16.91
N SER A 46 5.15 -0.99 -16.42
CA SER A 46 3.70 -1.10 -16.58
C SER A 46 3.08 -1.71 -15.34
N THR A 47 2.17 -0.98 -14.68
CA THR A 47 1.56 -1.41 -13.41
C THR A 47 0.28 -0.61 -13.13
N THR A 48 -0.17 -0.60 -11.87
CA THR A 48 -1.30 0.22 -11.39
C THR A 48 -0.95 0.98 -10.12
N ASN A 49 -1.69 2.06 -9.86
CA ASN A 49 -1.56 2.84 -8.64
C ASN A 49 -1.64 1.95 -7.38
N ASN A 50 -2.71 1.19 -7.24
CA ASN A 50 -2.92 0.31 -6.08
C ASN A 50 -1.78 -0.70 -5.87
N ARG A 51 -1.17 -1.22 -6.94
CA ARG A 51 -0.02 -2.12 -6.81
C ARG A 51 1.20 -1.41 -6.24
N MET A 52 1.44 -0.17 -6.68
CA MET A 52 2.57 0.63 -6.19
C MET A 52 2.41 1.02 -4.73
N GLU A 53 1.21 1.35 -4.28
CA GLU A 53 0.90 1.63 -2.89
C GLU A 53 1.19 0.43 -1.98
N VAL A 54 0.77 -0.79 -2.38
CA VAL A 54 1.09 -2.02 -1.63
C VAL A 54 2.58 -2.33 -1.71
N MET A 55 3.22 -2.12 -2.86
CA MET A 55 4.65 -2.35 -3.06
C MET A 55 5.51 -1.45 -2.16
N ALA A 56 5.14 -0.18 -1.98
CA ALA A 56 5.82 0.75 -1.08
C ALA A 56 5.94 0.18 0.34
N VAL A 57 4.83 -0.35 0.87
CA VAL A 57 4.80 -0.99 2.20
C VAL A 57 5.68 -2.24 2.24
N ILE A 58 5.56 -3.12 1.24
CA ILE A 58 6.37 -4.34 1.16
C ILE A 58 7.87 -3.98 1.20
N LYS A 59 8.29 -3.01 0.38
CA LYS A 59 9.69 -2.62 0.29
C LYS A 59 10.22 -1.96 1.55
N ALA A 60 9.38 -1.20 2.26
CA ALA A 60 9.73 -0.65 3.56
C ALA A 60 9.94 -1.75 4.61
N LEU A 61 9.00 -2.70 4.72
CA LEU A 61 9.08 -3.80 5.70
C LEU A 61 10.24 -4.76 5.42
N GLU A 62 10.67 -4.92 4.15
CA GLU A 62 11.85 -5.73 3.78
C GLU A 62 13.18 -5.14 4.30
N LYS A 63 13.20 -3.86 4.73
CA LYS A 63 14.42 -3.14 5.14
C LYS A 63 14.64 -3.04 6.64
N ILE A 64 13.66 -3.40 7.44
CA ILE A 64 13.71 -3.24 8.89
C ILE A 64 13.83 -4.58 9.62
N GLU A 65 14.30 -4.53 10.87
CA GLU A 65 14.44 -5.71 11.70
C GLU A 65 13.08 -6.29 12.12
N LYS A 66 12.97 -7.61 12.04
CA LYS A 66 11.79 -8.34 12.49
C LYS A 66 11.61 -8.26 14.01
N GLY A 67 10.36 -8.36 14.47
CA GLY A 67 10.03 -8.29 15.89
C GLY A 67 9.96 -6.87 16.44
N THR A 68 9.96 -5.86 15.58
CA THR A 68 9.88 -4.45 15.96
C THR A 68 8.44 -3.92 15.93
N HIS A 69 8.21 -2.85 16.69
CA HIS A 69 6.94 -2.14 16.77
C HIS A 69 6.96 -0.92 15.84
N ILE A 70 6.00 -0.86 14.93
CA ILE A 70 5.99 0.08 13.82
C ILE A 70 4.73 0.95 13.86
N GLN A 71 4.89 2.25 13.66
CA GLN A 71 3.81 3.13 13.28
C GLN A 71 3.91 3.46 11.78
N LEU A 72 2.98 2.94 10.99
CA LEU A 72 2.98 3.12 9.54
C LEU A 72 1.89 4.09 9.11
N PHE A 73 2.26 5.04 8.25
CA PHE A 73 1.41 6.06 7.67
C PHE A 73 1.36 5.92 6.15
N SER A 74 0.17 5.99 5.58
CA SER A 74 -0.05 6.09 4.14
C SER A 74 -1.32 6.88 3.85
N ASP A 75 -1.36 7.60 2.76
CA ASP A 75 -2.58 8.25 2.25
C ASP A 75 -3.44 7.31 1.40
N SER A 76 -2.94 6.11 1.14
CA SER A 76 -3.70 5.05 0.49
C SER A 76 -4.77 4.45 1.40
N GLN A 77 -6.03 4.82 1.17
CA GLN A 77 -7.14 4.15 1.83
C GLN A 77 -7.22 2.66 1.44
N TYR A 78 -6.81 2.32 0.21
CA TYR A 78 -6.75 0.95 -0.26
C TYR A 78 -5.86 0.07 0.63
N VAL A 79 -4.66 0.55 0.96
CA VAL A 79 -3.74 -0.15 1.86
C VAL A 79 -4.25 -0.17 3.29
N ILE A 80 -4.51 1.01 3.86
CA ILE A 80 -4.81 1.13 5.29
C ILE A 80 -6.11 0.44 5.67
N LYS A 81 -7.18 0.61 4.89
CA LYS A 81 -8.46 -0.04 5.18
C LYS A 81 -8.41 -1.55 4.97
N THR A 82 -7.62 -2.03 3.99
CA THR A 82 -7.43 -3.47 3.79
C THR A 82 -6.67 -4.10 4.95
N MET A 83 -5.57 -3.47 5.40
CA MET A 83 -4.77 -4.01 6.50
C MET A 83 -5.48 -3.90 7.86
N ASN A 84 -6.36 -2.91 8.04
CA ASN A 84 -7.26 -2.80 9.20
C ASN A 84 -8.50 -3.72 9.11
N GLY A 85 -8.61 -4.56 8.08
CA GLY A 85 -9.69 -5.54 7.93
C GLY A 85 -11.02 -4.97 7.43
N MET A 86 -11.06 -3.71 6.97
CA MET A 86 -12.28 -3.07 6.46
C MET A 86 -12.57 -3.46 5.01
N PHE A 87 -11.53 -3.76 4.21
CA PHE A 87 -11.64 -4.17 2.82
C PHE A 87 -11.12 -5.58 2.60
N ARG A 88 -11.68 -6.27 1.60
CA ARG A 88 -11.24 -7.60 1.20
C ARG A 88 -10.15 -7.53 0.14
N LYS A 89 -9.24 -8.48 0.20
CA LYS A 89 -8.18 -8.69 -0.78
C LYS A 89 -8.72 -9.47 -1.98
N LYS A 90 -9.36 -8.81 -2.95
CA LYS A 90 -9.91 -9.42 -4.16
C LYS A 90 -8.99 -9.32 -5.37
N LYS A 91 -8.26 -8.21 -5.51
CA LYS A 91 -7.27 -7.95 -6.57
C LYS A 91 -5.86 -7.88 -6.00
N ASN A 92 -4.84 -7.99 -6.86
CA ASN A 92 -3.43 -7.91 -6.44
C ASN A 92 -3.06 -8.94 -5.36
N ILE A 93 -3.62 -10.14 -5.48
CA ILE A 93 -3.50 -11.22 -4.47
C ILE A 93 -2.04 -11.62 -4.25
N ASP A 94 -1.21 -11.55 -5.29
CA ASP A 94 0.23 -11.78 -5.23
C ASP A 94 0.92 -10.86 -4.22
N LEU A 95 0.63 -9.55 -4.29
CA LEU A 95 1.19 -8.55 -3.38
C LEU A 95 0.62 -8.67 -1.96
N TRP A 96 -0.69 -8.89 -1.83
CA TRP A 96 -1.30 -9.08 -0.52
C TRP A 96 -0.75 -10.30 0.21
N LYS A 97 -0.58 -11.44 -0.48
CA LYS A 97 0.06 -12.63 0.10
C LYS A 97 1.49 -12.35 0.57
N LYS A 98 2.24 -11.56 -0.20
CA LYS A 98 3.60 -11.17 0.17
C LYS A 98 3.58 -10.24 1.39
N LEU A 99 2.72 -9.23 1.40
CA LEU A 99 2.58 -8.29 2.52
C LEU A 99 2.14 -9.01 3.80
N ASP A 100 1.13 -9.88 3.74
CA ASP A 100 0.66 -10.65 4.90
C ASP A 100 1.77 -11.50 5.51
N LYS A 101 2.55 -12.18 4.67
CA LYS A 101 3.69 -12.99 5.12
C LYS A 101 4.78 -12.16 5.80
N LEU A 102 5.00 -10.93 5.34
CA LEU A 102 5.95 -10.01 5.98
C LEU A 102 5.38 -9.44 7.27
N ALA A 103 4.14 -8.96 7.25
CA ALA A 103 3.52 -8.23 8.34
C ALA A 103 3.43 -9.04 9.65
N VAL A 104 3.29 -10.36 9.56
CA VAL A 104 3.26 -11.23 10.77
C VAL A 104 4.54 -11.18 11.61
N ALA A 105 5.64 -10.67 11.06
CA ALA A 105 6.90 -10.53 11.77
C ALA A 105 7.01 -9.23 12.58
N PHE A 106 5.98 -8.37 12.57
CA PHE A 106 5.99 -7.05 13.17
C PHE A 106 4.71 -6.78 13.95
N GLU A 107 4.77 -5.83 14.89
CA GLU A 107 3.59 -5.20 15.48
C GLU A 107 3.37 -3.86 14.77
N ILE A 108 2.34 -3.78 13.90
CA ILE A 108 2.13 -2.62 13.03
C ILE A 108 0.83 -1.91 13.40
N GLU A 109 0.93 -0.61 13.70
CA GLU A 109 -0.19 0.30 13.75
C GLU A 109 -0.37 0.97 12.38
N TRP A 110 -1.49 0.71 11.73
CA TRP A 110 -1.81 1.19 10.39
C TRP A 110 -2.60 2.50 10.45
N ASN A 111 -1.99 3.60 10.01
CA ASN A 111 -2.56 4.94 10.11
C ASN A 111 -2.77 5.55 8.72
N TRP A 112 -3.97 6.03 8.48
CA TRP A 112 -4.26 6.82 7.30
C TRP A 112 -3.91 8.29 7.55
N VAL A 113 -3.27 8.92 6.55
CA VAL A 113 -3.01 10.36 6.53
C VAL A 113 -3.64 10.96 5.27
N LYS A 114 -4.03 12.24 5.35
CA LYS A 114 -4.51 12.93 4.16
C LYS A 114 -3.33 13.31 3.28
N GLY A 115 -3.34 12.88 2.02
CA GLY A 115 -2.34 13.25 1.02
C GLY A 115 -2.31 14.76 0.75
N HIS A 116 -1.16 15.28 0.37
CA HIS A 116 -0.91 16.69 0.03
C HIS A 116 -1.40 17.70 1.08
N ASN A 117 -1.23 17.39 2.35
CA ASN A 117 -1.73 18.21 3.48
C ASN A 117 -0.62 18.73 4.38
N GLY A 118 0.58 18.99 3.83
CA GLY A 118 1.71 19.54 4.57
C GLY A 118 2.44 18.53 5.46
N ASN A 119 2.21 17.24 5.30
CA ASN A 119 3.01 16.22 5.99
C ASN A 119 4.31 15.99 5.22
N THR A 120 5.42 16.49 5.76
CA THR A 120 6.74 16.49 5.13
C THR A 120 7.18 15.10 4.64
N TYR A 121 6.93 14.05 5.42
CA TYR A 121 7.38 12.70 5.05
C TYR A 121 6.46 12.04 4.01
N ASN A 122 5.15 12.32 4.04
CA ASN A 122 4.25 11.87 3.00
C ASN A 122 4.56 12.54 1.66
N GLU A 123 4.79 13.87 1.66
CA GLU A 123 5.21 14.61 0.46
C GLU A 123 6.57 14.15 -0.07
N LYS A 124 7.47 13.75 0.82
CA LYS A 124 8.73 13.14 0.42
C LYS A 124 8.53 11.78 -0.25
N CYS A 125 7.62 10.94 0.25
CA CYS A 125 7.26 9.66 -0.39
C CYS A 125 6.69 9.89 -1.79
N ASP A 126 5.79 10.87 -1.98
CA ASP A 126 5.24 11.26 -3.29
C ASP A 126 6.37 11.69 -4.25
N THR A 127 7.32 12.51 -3.79
CA THR A 127 8.48 12.91 -4.59
C THR A 127 9.32 11.69 -5.02
N LEU A 128 9.66 10.81 -4.09
CA LEU A 128 10.41 9.57 -4.36
C LEU A 128 9.68 8.67 -5.38
N CYS A 129 8.36 8.56 -5.26
CA CYS A 129 7.50 7.84 -6.17
C CYS A 129 7.56 8.44 -7.58
N GLN A 130 7.42 9.76 -7.71
CA GLN A 130 7.46 10.47 -8.99
C GLN A 130 8.84 10.37 -9.66
N GLU A 131 9.92 10.57 -8.92
CA GLU A 131 11.29 10.41 -9.41
C GLU A 131 11.54 8.99 -9.92
N ALA A 132 11.07 7.96 -9.20
CA ALA A 132 11.21 6.57 -9.61
C ALA A 132 10.55 6.28 -10.96
N MET A 133 9.41 6.90 -11.26
CA MET A 133 8.73 6.75 -12.56
C MET A 133 9.54 7.31 -13.73
N THR A 134 10.46 8.25 -13.49
CA THR A 134 11.29 8.86 -14.54
C THR A 134 12.57 8.09 -14.88
N LEU A 135 12.91 7.07 -14.11
CA LEU A 135 14.12 6.27 -14.33
C LEU A 135 14.13 5.66 -15.75
N PRO A 136 15.27 5.67 -16.44
CA PRO A 136 15.37 5.19 -17.83
C PRO A 136 15.09 3.68 -17.94
N GLU A 137 15.51 2.91 -16.96
CA GLU A 137 15.32 1.46 -16.90
C GLU A 137 14.43 1.10 -15.71
N LEU A 138 13.24 0.57 -16.02
CA LEU A 138 12.29 0.05 -15.05
C LEU A 138 12.05 -1.43 -15.31
N GLU A 139 11.93 -2.19 -14.24
CA GLU A 139 11.58 -3.59 -14.29
C GLU A 139 10.11 -3.79 -14.75
N GLU A 140 9.78 -5.02 -15.15
CA GLU A 140 8.40 -5.42 -15.41
C GLU A 140 7.71 -5.84 -14.10
N ASP A 141 6.48 -5.38 -13.90
CA ASP A 141 5.62 -5.90 -12.84
C ASP A 141 5.01 -7.23 -13.27
N VAL A 142 5.74 -8.31 -13.02
CA VAL A 142 5.35 -9.67 -13.44
C VAL A 142 3.99 -10.07 -12.90
N GLY A 143 3.64 -9.64 -11.70
CA GLY A 143 2.34 -9.91 -11.09
C GLY A 143 1.18 -9.20 -11.83
N TYR A 144 1.41 -7.99 -12.33
CA TYR A 144 0.45 -7.26 -13.15
C TYR A 144 0.27 -7.90 -14.53
N MET A 145 1.37 -8.26 -15.19
CA MET A 145 1.35 -8.89 -16.51
C MET A 145 0.63 -10.24 -16.51
N ASN A 146 0.73 -11.01 -15.43
CA ASN A 146 0.10 -12.31 -15.29
C ASN A 146 -1.42 -12.22 -15.02
N THR A 147 -1.95 -11.09 -14.57
CA THR A 147 -3.39 -10.90 -14.37
C THR A 147 -4.16 -10.81 -15.68
N ASP A 148 -3.53 -10.35 -16.77
CA ASP A 148 -4.16 -10.29 -18.10
C ASP A 148 -4.28 -11.67 -18.77
N SER A 149 -3.62 -12.70 -18.23
CA SER A 149 -3.57 -14.06 -18.80
C SER A 149 -4.48 -15.08 -18.09
N VAL A 150 -5.17 -14.70 -17.01
CA VAL A 150 -6.11 -15.57 -16.31
C VAL A 150 -7.52 -15.26 -16.82
N PRO A 151 -8.18 -16.17 -17.60
CA PRO A 151 -9.60 -16.02 -17.90
C PRO A 151 -10.39 -15.98 -16.60
N GLU A 152 -11.38 -15.09 -16.51
CA GLU A 152 -12.37 -15.10 -15.42
C GLU A 152 -12.92 -16.52 -15.26
N GLN A 153 -12.36 -17.26 -14.29
CA GLN A 153 -12.97 -18.51 -13.88
C GLN A 153 -14.22 -18.18 -13.09
N SER A 154 -15.33 -18.62 -13.63
CA SER A 154 -16.70 -18.50 -13.18
C SER A 154 -16.89 -18.35 -11.66
N ASP A 155 -17.51 -17.24 -11.29
CA ASP A 155 -17.87 -16.75 -9.96
C ASP A 155 -18.79 -17.64 -9.10
N THR A 156 -18.97 -18.91 -9.42
CA THR A 156 -19.96 -19.77 -8.76
C THR A 156 -19.62 -20.13 -7.31
N VAL A 157 -18.34 -20.12 -6.92
CA VAL A 157 -17.93 -20.37 -5.53
C VAL A 157 -17.80 -19.05 -4.74
N ALA A 158 -17.40 -17.96 -5.40
CA ALA A 158 -17.31 -16.64 -4.77
C ALA A 158 -18.67 -16.10 -4.35
N GLN A 159 -19.71 -16.27 -5.19
CA GLN A 159 -21.07 -15.81 -4.91
C GLN A 159 -21.73 -16.50 -3.71
N SER A 160 -21.37 -17.76 -3.41
CA SER A 160 -21.89 -18.45 -2.23
C SER A 160 -21.28 -17.97 -0.92
N LEU A 161 -20.07 -17.36 -0.95
CA LEU A 161 -19.40 -16.79 0.21
C LEU A 161 -19.75 -15.30 0.42
N GLU A 162 -20.21 -14.60 -0.61
CA GLU A 162 -20.62 -13.18 -0.51
C GLU A 162 -21.83 -12.98 0.42
N LYS A 163 -22.70 -13.96 0.54
CA LYS A 163 -23.90 -13.92 1.41
C LYS A 163 -23.56 -13.79 2.91
N TYR A 164 -22.35 -14.14 3.33
CA TYR A 164 -21.92 -14.12 4.74
C TYR A 164 -20.86 -13.08 5.07
N ASN A 165 -20.55 -12.19 4.15
CA ASN A 165 -19.37 -11.35 4.24
C ASN A 165 -19.77 -9.88 4.36
N MET A 166 -19.58 -9.28 5.57
CA MET A 166 -19.99 -7.93 5.95
C MET A 166 -19.12 -6.78 5.42
N TYR A 167 -18.09 -7.05 4.60
CA TYR A 167 -17.14 -6.01 4.18
C TYR A 167 -17.35 -5.60 2.72
N PRO A 168 -17.35 -4.28 2.41
CA PRO A 168 -17.50 -3.79 1.04
C PRO A 168 -16.29 -4.15 0.16
N ASP A 169 -16.51 -4.21 -1.15
CA ASP A 169 -15.44 -4.39 -2.14
C ASP A 169 -14.57 -3.12 -2.21
N CYS A 170 -13.26 -3.30 -2.15
CA CYS A 170 -12.30 -2.18 -2.27
C CYS A 170 -12.21 -1.58 -3.68
N SER A 171 -12.86 -2.16 -4.68
CA SER A 171 -12.92 -1.60 -6.04
C SER A 171 -13.82 -0.35 -6.15
N ASP A 172 -14.63 -0.06 -5.12
CA ASP A 172 -15.61 1.04 -5.13
C ASP A 172 -15.37 2.01 -3.94
N VAL A 173 -14.12 2.52 -3.87
CA VAL A 173 -13.69 3.42 -2.78
C VAL A 173 -14.44 4.75 -2.81
N GLU A 174 -14.80 5.27 -3.99
CA GLU A 174 -15.51 6.55 -4.14
C GLU A 174 -16.94 6.47 -3.57
N SER A 175 -17.66 5.38 -3.86
CA SER A 175 -19.04 5.22 -3.34
C SER A 175 -19.07 5.01 -1.82
N TYR A 176 -17.99 4.47 -1.24
CA TYR A 176 -17.88 4.28 0.21
C TYR A 176 -17.66 5.60 0.95
N GLN A 177 -16.93 6.55 0.35
CA GLN A 177 -16.70 7.88 0.94
C GLN A 177 -17.99 8.68 1.09
N GLU A 178 -18.88 8.64 0.11
CA GLU A 178 -20.18 9.34 0.18
C GLU A 178 -21.13 8.75 1.22
N LYS A 179 -21.06 7.43 1.45
CA LYS A 179 -22.04 6.71 2.28
C LYS A 179 -21.70 6.68 3.78
N TYR A 180 -20.41 6.77 4.16
CA TYR A 180 -19.98 6.51 5.53
C TYR A 180 -19.10 7.61 6.17
N LEU A 181 -18.77 8.68 5.44
CA LEU A 181 -17.99 9.80 5.96
C LEU A 181 -18.82 11.07 6.24
N VAL A 182 -20.14 10.99 6.19
CA VAL A 182 -21.02 12.11 6.54
C VAL A 182 -21.29 12.06 8.03
N ASN A 183 -20.59 12.91 8.75
CA ASN A 183 -20.65 13.40 10.13
C ASN A 183 -19.70 12.76 11.14
N PRO A 184 -18.67 13.49 11.57
CA PRO A 184 -18.14 13.38 12.90
C PRO A 184 -19.08 14.17 13.84
N ILE A 185 -19.58 13.52 14.86
CA ILE A 185 -20.11 14.20 16.05
C ILE A 185 -18.93 14.68 16.88
#